data_73fb3fc433fc9313b7bfffac9345d7ce
#
_entry.id   73fb3fc433fc9313b7bfffac9345d7ce
#
_cell.length_a   1.000
_cell.length_b   1.000
_cell.length_c   1.000
_cell.angle_alpha   90.00
_cell.angle_beta   90.00
_cell.angle_gamma   90.00
#
_symmetry.space_group_name_H-M   'P 1'
#
loop_
_entity.id
_entity.type
_entity.pdbx_description
1 polymer ?
#
loop_
_entity_poly.entity_id
_entity_poly.type
_entity_poly.pdbx_seq_one_letter_code
_entity_poly.pdbx_strand_id
1 'polypeptide(L)'
;KLVLHSDQTRPAVFLAGGIGITPFRSIVVGAALQRSPHPMVLFYSNRRREDAPFLDELQSLQDKNPHYRFVGTMTEPATASRPWTGETGYLNAALLSKYLVDNEKPIYYVVGPPGMVVALRTMLRDKGIADGDIRIEKFSGY
;
A
#
# COMPACT_ATOMS: atom_id res chain seq x y z
N LYS A 1 0.64 -10.00 13.81
CA LYS A 1 -0.47 -9.75 12.89
C LYS A 1 -0.82 -8.28 12.86
N LEU A 2 -0.92 -7.72 11.67
CA LEU A 2 -1.31 -6.32 11.52
C LEU A 2 -2.80 -6.13 11.77
N VAL A 3 -3.11 -5.09 12.56
CA VAL A 3 -4.49 -4.70 12.84
C VAL A 3 -4.61 -3.21 12.54
N LEU A 4 -5.67 -2.84 11.84
CA LEU A 4 -5.94 -1.43 11.53
C LEU A 4 -6.13 -0.64 12.84
N HIS A 5 -5.44 0.50 12.93
CA HIS A 5 -5.59 1.39 14.08
C HIS A 5 -7.01 1.98 14.14
N SER A 6 -7.46 2.32 15.33
CA SER A 6 -8.84 2.76 15.56
C SER A 6 -9.08 4.24 15.31
N ASP A 7 -8.03 5.06 15.34
CA ASP A 7 -8.16 6.51 15.16
C ASP A 7 -8.40 6.86 13.70
N GLN A 8 -9.65 7.09 13.35
CA GLN A 8 -10.07 7.38 11.97
C GLN A 8 -9.72 8.79 11.50
N THR A 9 -9.22 9.64 12.39
CA THR A 9 -8.69 10.96 11.99
C THR A 9 -7.32 10.85 11.37
N ARG A 10 -6.66 9.70 11.52
CA ARG A 10 -5.35 9.43 10.95
C ARG A 10 -5.49 8.41 9.83
N PRO A 11 -5.19 8.77 8.58
CA PRO A 11 -5.27 7.82 7.47
C PRO A 11 -4.39 6.59 7.69
N ALA A 12 -4.81 5.47 7.10
CA ALA A 12 -3.99 4.27 7.00
C ALA A 12 -3.33 4.25 5.63
N VAL A 13 -2.01 4.16 5.60
CA VAL A 13 -1.24 4.03 4.36
C VAL A 13 -0.60 2.67 4.34
N PHE A 14 -1.00 1.84 3.38
CA PHE A 14 -0.51 0.48 3.22
C PHE A 14 0.52 0.45 2.10
N LEU A 15 1.70 -0.11 2.38
CA LEU A 15 2.78 -0.30 1.41
C LEU A 15 2.99 -1.81 1.26
N ALA A 16 2.62 -2.36 0.11
CA ALA A 16 2.62 -3.80 -0.11
C ALA A 16 3.45 -4.20 -1.34
N GLY A 17 4.15 -5.32 -1.23
CA GLY A 17 4.83 -5.97 -2.36
C GLY A 17 4.44 -7.43 -2.49
N GLY A 18 4.06 -7.84 -3.70
CA GLY A 18 3.77 -9.24 -4.03
C GLY A 18 2.72 -9.88 -3.13
N ILE A 19 3.05 -11.04 -2.57
CA ILE A 19 2.11 -11.80 -1.72
C ILE A 19 1.85 -11.12 -0.36
N GLY A 20 2.62 -10.11 0.01
CA GLY A 20 2.37 -9.29 1.20
C GLY A 20 1.05 -8.53 1.17
N ILE A 21 0.32 -8.61 0.05
CA ILE A 21 -0.97 -7.96 -0.13
C ILE A 21 -2.09 -8.58 0.73
N THR A 22 -1.96 -9.86 1.09
CA THR A 22 -3.06 -10.62 1.72
C THR A 22 -3.61 -9.96 3.00
N PRO A 23 -2.80 -9.53 3.98
CA PRO A 23 -3.36 -8.86 5.16
C PRO A 23 -4.08 -7.56 4.80
N PHE A 24 -3.56 -6.80 3.84
CA PHE A 24 -4.17 -5.52 3.46
C PHE A 24 -5.46 -5.72 2.69
N ARG A 25 -5.52 -6.75 1.83
CA ARG A 25 -6.75 -7.09 1.14
C ARG A 25 -7.88 -7.33 2.13
N SER A 26 -7.62 -8.11 3.18
CA SER A 26 -8.61 -8.38 4.21
C SER A 26 -9.12 -7.09 4.86
N ILE A 27 -8.23 -6.16 5.17
CA ILE A 27 -8.59 -4.89 5.79
C ILE A 27 -9.42 -4.02 4.85
N VAL A 28 -8.97 -3.82 3.60
CA VAL A 28 -9.65 -2.90 2.68
C VAL A 28 -10.98 -3.44 2.18
N VAL A 29 -11.08 -4.75 1.96
CA VAL A 29 -12.37 -5.39 1.62
C VAL A 29 -13.34 -5.28 2.78
N GLY A 30 -12.88 -5.58 4.00
CA GLY A 30 -13.71 -5.46 5.21
C GLY A 30 -14.21 -4.04 5.43
N ALA A 31 -13.36 -3.04 5.23
CA ALA A 31 -13.75 -1.63 5.37
C ALA A 31 -14.83 -1.24 4.36
N ALA A 32 -14.73 -1.72 3.13
CA ALA A 32 -15.75 -1.44 2.11
C ALA A 32 -17.09 -2.08 2.48
N LEU A 33 -17.08 -3.33 2.94
CA LEU A 33 -18.29 -4.03 3.35
C LEU A 33 -18.97 -3.36 4.55
N GLN A 34 -18.19 -2.84 5.49
CA GLN A 34 -18.70 -2.19 6.69
C GLN A 34 -19.00 -0.70 6.47
N ARG A 35 -18.73 -0.18 5.27
CA ARG A 35 -18.87 1.24 4.95
C ARG A 35 -18.11 2.13 5.93
N SER A 36 -16.89 1.71 6.29
CA SER A 36 -16.04 2.46 7.20
C SER A 36 -15.64 3.81 6.61
N PRO A 37 -15.70 4.90 7.38
CA PRO A 37 -15.23 6.21 6.92
C PRO A 37 -13.72 6.39 7.03
N HIS A 38 -12.99 5.38 7.48
CA HIS A 38 -11.55 5.46 7.71
C HIS A 38 -10.79 5.72 6.40
N PRO A 39 -10.05 6.83 6.25
CA PRO A 39 -9.29 7.08 5.04
C PRO A 39 -8.16 6.07 4.88
N MET A 40 -8.03 5.50 3.67
CA MET A 40 -7.03 4.49 3.36
C MET A 40 -6.43 4.73 1.99
N VAL A 41 -5.11 4.54 1.88
CA VAL A 41 -4.41 4.51 0.60
C VAL A 41 -3.57 3.25 0.55
N LEU A 42 -3.74 2.45 -0.48
CA LEU A 42 -2.95 1.24 -0.71
C LEU A 42 -1.98 1.49 -1.86
N PHE A 43 -0.69 1.45 -1.56
CA PHE A 43 0.37 1.44 -2.56
C PHE A 43 0.81 -0.01 -2.75
N TYR A 44 0.69 -0.51 -3.97
CA TYR A 44 0.93 -1.92 -4.28
C TYR A 44 1.97 -2.04 -5.38
N SER A 45 3.15 -2.59 -5.04
CA SER A 45 4.28 -2.73 -5.94
C SER A 45 4.46 -4.16 -6.40
N ASN A 46 4.62 -4.35 -7.70
CA ASN A 46 4.96 -5.62 -8.33
C ASN A 46 5.89 -5.36 -9.50
N ARG A 47 6.50 -6.41 -10.04
CA ARG A 47 7.30 -6.27 -11.26
C ARG A 47 6.42 -6.02 -12.46
N ARG A 48 5.38 -6.84 -12.64
CA ARG A 48 4.48 -6.79 -13.79
C ARG A 48 3.04 -6.95 -13.34
N ARG A 49 2.11 -6.50 -14.17
CA ARG A 49 0.68 -6.61 -13.90
C ARG A 49 0.26 -8.05 -13.58
N GLU A 50 0.76 -9.03 -14.36
CA GLU A 50 0.40 -10.44 -14.18
C GLU A 50 0.95 -11.05 -12.89
N ASP A 51 1.92 -10.40 -12.25
CA ASP A 51 2.51 -10.87 -10.99
C ASP A 51 1.76 -10.35 -9.77
N ALA A 52 0.74 -9.52 -9.96
CA ALA A 52 0.05 -8.82 -8.87
C ALA A 52 -1.25 -9.52 -8.49
N PRO A 53 -1.26 -10.32 -7.37
CA PRO A 53 -2.50 -10.93 -6.91
C PRO A 53 -3.57 -9.89 -6.59
N PHE A 54 -4.82 -10.19 -6.95
CA PHE A 54 -6.00 -9.37 -6.64
C PHE A 54 -5.96 -7.94 -7.20
N LEU A 55 -5.12 -7.66 -8.19
CA LEU A 55 -4.94 -6.31 -8.70
C LEU A 55 -6.26 -5.64 -9.11
N ASP A 56 -7.04 -6.32 -9.96
CA ASP A 56 -8.29 -5.76 -10.49
C ASP A 56 -9.32 -5.55 -9.39
N GLU A 57 -9.42 -6.50 -8.45
CA GLU A 57 -10.32 -6.39 -7.31
C GLU A 57 -9.98 -5.17 -6.45
N LEU A 58 -8.69 -5.03 -6.10
CA LEU A 58 -8.24 -3.95 -5.24
C LEU A 58 -8.40 -2.58 -5.90
N GLN A 59 -8.17 -2.51 -7.20
CA GLN A 59 -8.37 -1.28 -7.95
C GLN A 59 -9.85 -0.91 -8.04
N SER A 60 -10.70 -1.89 -8.32
CA SER A 60 -12.15 -1.67 -8.47
C SER A 60 -12.83 -1.29 -7.16
N LEU A 61 -12.24 -1.64 -6.04
CA LEU A 61 -12.82 -1.36 -4.72
C LEU A 61 -12.97 0.15 -4.47
N GLN A 62 -12.21 0.98 -5.17
CA GLN A 62 -12.35 2.44 -5.10
C GLN A 62 -13.75 2.90 -5.50
N ASP A 63 -14.40 2.17 -6.40
CA ASP A 63 -15.76 2.51 -6.86
C ASP A 63 -16.79 2.27 -5.77
N LYS A 64 -16.50 1.42 -4.80
CA LYS A 64 -17.41 1.05 -3.70
C LYS A 64 -17.11 1.79 -2.41
N ASN A 65 -15.90 2.34 -2.28
CA ASN A 65 -15.47 3.01 -1.06
C ASN A 65 -14.80 4.35 -1.39
N PRO A 66 -15.49 5.49 -1.21
CA PRO A 66 -14.92 6.80 -1.52
C PRO A 66 -13.76 7.20 -0.62
N HIS A 67 -13.56 6.50 0.50
CA HIS A 67 -12.47 6.79 1.45
C HIS A 67 -11.21 5.97 1.16
N TYR A 68 -11.25 5.10 0.16
CA TYR A 68 -10.14 4.23 -0.21
C TYR A 68 -9.58 4.63 -1.56
N ARG A 69 -8.26 4.70 -1.65
CA ARG A 69 -7.56 4.93 -2.91
C ARG A 69 -6.53 3.83 -3.15
N PHE A 70 -6.46 3.36 -4.39
CA PHE A 70 -5.48 2.36 -4.84
C PHE A 70 -4.43 3.02 -5.73
N VAL A 71 -3.14 2.73 -5.47
CA VAL A 71 -2.02 3.17 -6.29
C VAL A 71 -1.16 1.95 -6.59
N GLY A 72 -1.24 1.44 -7.81
CA GLY A 72 -0.38 0.35 -8.27
C GLY A 72 0.85 0.91 -8.96
N THR A 73 2.01 0.30 -8.71
CA THR A 73 3.24 0.62 -9.44
C THR A 73 3.93 -0.65 -9.91
N MET A 74 4.47 -0.61 -11.13
CA MET A 74 5.18 -1.75 -11.74
C MET A 74 6.63 -1.38 -11.98
N THR A 75 7.56 -2.26 -11.59
CA THR A 75 8.99 -2.00 -11.74
C THR A 75 9.54 -2.49 -13.08
N GLU A 76 8.85 -3.44 -13.73
CA GLU A 76 9.24 -3.97 -15.04
C GLU A 76 8.06 -4.04 -16.00
N PRO A 77 7.37 -2.92 -16.26
CA PRO A 77 6.13 -2.95 -17.06
C PRO A 77 6.39 -3.34 -18.52
N ALA A 78 7.58 -3.09 -19.03
CA ALA A 78 7.90 -3.40 -20.44
C ALA A 78 7.94 -4.90 -20.73
N THR A 79 8.11 -5.74 -19.71
CA THR A 79 8.13 -7.20 -19.87
C THR A 79 6.76 -7.84 -19.65
N ALA A 80 5.74 -7.05 -19.35
CA ALA A 80 4.40 -7.56 -19.11
C ALA A 80 3.73 -8.00 -20.41
N SER A 81 2.85 -9.00 -20.30
CA SER A 81 2.06 -9.49 -21.43
C SER A 81 0.90 -8.54 -21.78
N ARG A 82 0.51 -7.67 -20.84
CA ARG A 82 -0.56 -6.69 -21.05
C ARG A 82 -0.05 -5.29 -20.68
N PRO A 83 -0.54 -4.24 -21.38
CA PRO A 83 -0.12 -2.87 -21.09
C PRO A 83 -0.41 -2.46 -19.64
N TRP A 84 0.48 -1.66 -19.07
CA TRP A 84 0.30 -1.03 -17.77
C TRP A 84 0.32 0.48 -17.94
N THR A 85 -0.73 1.16 -17.48
CA THR A 85 -0.88 2.61 -17.62
C THR A 85 -0.77 3.37 -16.31
N GLY A 86 -0.53 2.66 -15.19
CA GLY A 86 -0.35 3.27 -13.88
C GLY A 86 1.08 3.75 -13.64
N GLU A 87 1.42 3.90 -12.37
CA GLU A 87 2.77 4.34 -11.97
C GLU A 87 3.82 3.29 -12.31
N THR A 88 5.05 3.73 -12.50
CA THR A 88 6.18 2.84 -12.77
C THR A 88 7.32 3.14 -11.80
N GLY A 89 8.10 2.10 -11.49
CA GLY A 89 9.23 2.19 -10.60
C GLY A 89 8.94 1.67 -9.20
N TYR A 90 9.96 1.74 -8.35
CA TYR A 90 9.84 1.30 -6.96
C TYR A 90 9.06 2.32 -6.13
N LEU A 91 8.45 1.84 -5.02
CA LEU A 91 7.87 2.73 -4.02
C LEU A 91 8.97 3.62 -3.45
N ASN A 92 8.73 4.91 -3.44
CA ASN A 92 9.68 5.89 -2.94
C ASN A 92 8.95 7.12 -2.38
N ALA A 93 9.72 8.02 -1.77
CA ALA A 93 9.16 9.21 -1.14
C ALA A 93 8.41 10.10 -2.13
N ALA A 94 8.91 10.24 -3.36
CA ALA A 94 8.28 11.07 -4.38
C ALA A 94 6.90 10.53 -4.77
N LEU A 95 6.79 9.21 -4.94
CA LEU A 95 5.51 8.58 -5.27
C LEU A 95 4.51 8.76 -4.13
N LEU A 96 4.92 8.55 -2.90
CA LEU A 96 4.06 8.77 -1.74
C LEU A 96 3.58 10.22 -1.69
N SER A 97 4.47 11.17 -1.85
CA SER A 97 4.14 12.60 -1.79
C SER A 97 3.16 13.03 -2.88
N LYS A 98 3.15 12.32 -4.02
CA LYS A 98 2.23 12.60 -5.12
C LYS A 98 0.77 12.33 -4.72
N TYR A 99 0.54 11.38 -3.82
CA TYR A 99 -0.81 10.91 -3.47
C TYR A 99 -1.20 11.21 -2.02
N LEU A 100 -0.26 11.56 -1.16
CA LEU A 100 -0.55 11.81 0.25
C LEU A 100 -0.56 13.31 0.53
N VAL A 101 -1.48 13.72 1.42
CA VAL A 101 -1.58 15.10 1.87
C VAL A 101 -0.73 15.26 3.12
N ASP A 102 0.14 16.29 3.14
CA ASP A 102 0.91 16.62 4.34
C ASP A 102 -0.04 17.02 5.48
N ASN A 103 0.40 16.83 6.72
CA ASN A 103 -0.33 17.19 7.95
C ASN A 103 -1.43 16.22 8.38
N GLU A 104 -1.75 15.18 7.59
CA GLU A 104 -2.75 14.19 8.00
C GLU A 104 -2.21 13.19 9.01
N LYS A 105 -0.90 13.12 9.18
CA LYS A 105 -0.22 12.21 10.13
C LYS A 105 -0.67 10.76 10.00
N PRO A 106 -0.51 10.15 8.83
CA PRO A 106 -0.98 8.77 8.65
C PRO A 106 -0.16 7.79 9.47
N ILE A 107 -0.76 6.62 9.70
CA ILE A 107 -0.04 5.45 10.20
C ILE A 107 0.28 4.57 9.00
N TYR A 108 1.53 4.15 8.88
CA TYR A 108 2.04 3.38 7.75
C TYR A 108 2.14 1.91 8.11
N TYR A 109 1.68 1.06 7.18
CA TYR A 109 1.74 -0.40 7.31
C TYR A 109 2.56 -0.93 6.16
N VAL A 110 3.62 -1.69 6.47
CA VAL A 110 4.56 -2.18 5.44
C VAL A 110 4.60 -3.69 5.50
N VAL A 111 4.28 -4.36 4.40
CA VAL A 111 4.34 -5.81 4.29
C VAL A 111 4.95 -6.18 2.93
N GLY A 112 5.99 -7.01 2.97
CA GLY A 112 6.65 -7.42 1.75
C GLY A 112 7.90 -8.23 2.02
N PRO A 113 8.72 -8.47 0.98
CA PRO A 113 10.00 -9.13 1.14
C PRO A 113 10.90 -8.36 2.13
N PRO A 114 11.76 -9.05 2.90
CA PRO A 114 12.57 -8.39 3.92
C PRO A 114 13.37 -7.19 3.42
N GLY A 115 13.98 -7.28 2.24
CA GLY A 115 14.75 -6.16 1.67
C GLY A 115 13.90 -4.93 1.36
N MET A 116 12.71 -5.15 0.84
CA MET A 116 11.75 -4.07 0.58
C MET A 116 11.30 -3.40 1.88
N VAL A 117 10.99 -4.20 2.90
CA VAL A 117 10.55 -3.69 4.18
C VAL A 117 11.62 -2.80 4.82
N VAL A 118 12.88 -3.24 4.79
CA VAL A 118 14.00 -2.45 5.32
C VAL A 118 14.13 -1.13 4.57
N ALA A 119 14.10 -1.17 3.25
CA ALA A 119 14.23 0.03 2.41
C ALA A 119 13.09 1.02 2.66
N LEU A 120 11.86 0.54 2.74
CA LEU A 120 10.70 1.41 2.97
C LEU A 120 10.70 2.00 4.37
N ARG A 121 11.08 1.22 5.39
CA ARG A 121 11.20 1.74 6.75
C ARG A 121 12.23 2.87 6.80
N THR A 122 13.39 2.68 6.19
CA THR A 122 14.44 3.70 6.12
C THR A 122 13.91 4.98 5.45
N MET A 123 13.23 4.81 4.31
CA MET A 123 12.65 5.94 3.59
C MET A 123 11.64 6.72 4.44
N LEU A 124 10.76 6.01 5.16
CA LEU A 124 9.76 6.66 6.02
C LEU A 124 10.43 7.40 7.19
N ARG A 125 11.44 6.80 7.80
CA ARG A 125 12.19 7.47 8.88
C ARG A 125 12.91 8.71 8.37
N ASP A 126 13.49 8.65 7.17
CA ASP A 126 14.13 9.80 6.55
C ASP A 126 13.14 10.93 6.24
N LYS A 127 11.87 10.59 6.02
CA LYS A 127 10.80 11.60 5.89
C LYS A 127 10.37 12.18 7.23
N GLY A 128 10.89 11.70 8.33
CA GLY A 128 10.52 12.19 9.66
C GLY A 128 9.36 11.43 10.31
N ILE A 129 8.96 10.27 9.77
CA ILE A 129 7.90 9.48 10.36
C ILE A 129 8.43 8.76 11.60
N ALA A 130 7.73 8.91 12.72
CA ALA A 130 8.12 8.27 13.97
C ALA A 130 7.96 6.74 13.90
N ASP A 131 8.85 6.00 14.57
CA ASP A 131 8.80 4.54 14.57
C ASP A 131 7.46 3.99 15.04
N GLY A 132 6.82 4.64 15.99
CA GLY A 132 5.49 4.23 16.49
C GLY A 132 4.38 4.35 15.45
N ASP A 133 4.61 5.09 14.37
CA ASP A 133 3.66 5.27 13.27
C ASP A 133 4.00 4.40 12.07
N ILE A 134 4.95 3.48 12.21
CA ILE A 134 5.35 2.52 11.16
C ILE A 134 5.15 1.11 11.70
N ARG A 135 4.22 0.37 11.11
CA ARG A 135 3.90 -1.02 11.50
C ARG A 135 4.33 -1.96 10.41
N ILE A 136 5.10 -2.97 10.77
CA ILE A 136 5.80 -3.82 9.80
C ILE A 136 5.48 -5.28 10.05
N GLU A 137 5.29 -6.03 8.94
CA GLU A 137 5.27 -7.48 8.98
C GLU A 137 6.13 -8.00 7.81
N LYS A 138 7.10 -8.86 8.13
CA LYS A 138 7.98 -9.47 7.13
C LYS A 138 7.51 -10.87 6.79
N PHE A 139 7.38 -11.15 5.51
CA PHE A 139 7.08 -12.50 5.03
C PHE A 139 8.35 -13.15 4.52
N SER A 140 8.59 -14.39 4.93
CA SER A 140 9.77 -15.15 4.55
C SER A 140 9.56 -16.06 3.33
N GLY A 141 8.37 -16.09 2.76
CA GLY A 141 8.00 -17.01 1.69
C GLY A 141 8.16 -16.47 0.27
N TYR A 142 8.94 -15.44 0.10
CA TYR A 142 9.17 -14.85 -1.24
C TYR A 142 10.21 -15.59 -2.02
#